data_7484f45c2322c58479e991e8f325aa36
#
_entry.id   7484f45c2322c58479e991e8f325aa36
#
_cell.length_a   1.000
_cell.length_b   1.000
_cell.length_c   1.000
_cell.angle_alpha   90.00
_cell.angle_beta   90.00
_cell.angle_gamma   90.00
#
_symmetry.space_group_name_H-M   'P 1'
#
loop_
_entity.id
_entity.type
_entity.pdbx_description
1 polymer ?
#
loop_
_entity_poly.entity_id
_entity_poly.type
_entity_poly.pdbx_seq_one_letter_code
_entity_poly.pdbx_strand_id
1 'polypeptide(L)'
;MRIPPAETDSDPVEVEGRNVLLMILDDLGLEQIAAYGMSDKVAPTPNIDALAAEGVMFRRAWSNPSCSPSRASMLTGRHGRRTGIGRWIYPIETTYPLPLDEVSIPEMLAYSEDSWTTSAVGKWHLSDRSAGRVDHPTDSGFDWFSGTLANVENFSGPNPGGTVDYYHHQIARDGELVWMDGYLTSETVDDAIDRVAAMPEPWFMWLAFNAPHLPIHAPPADLHSYDLTPESPGLDQYHAMVEALDTEIGRLLASIDPDELARTTIILVGDNGSSSYAIPAPFDPTRSKATTYEGGVNVPLVVTGPLVSQPGTESDALVHLVDVFATVAELAGVSMDEVADERTGEPVVVDSQSFVPYVREPSTPSEREFLYTEGFYDNGPGPYSEDQKAVRNDTHKVIQVIGVDTRFYEFVGYFDEGEPLVLDALTPEQTASLEDLTAEMDRRNAELVFDH
;
A
#
# COMPACT_ATOMS: atom_id res chain seq x y z
N MET A 1 23.23 -10.34 48.30
CA MET A 1 22.35 -11.35 47.72
C MET A 1 21.90 -10.75 46.37
N ARG A 2 22.50 -11.18 45.25
CA ARG A 2 22.15 -10.70 43.93
C ARG A 2 21.01 -11.58 43.39
N ILE A 3 19.91 -10.97 43.01
CA ILE A 3 18.84 -11.64 42.29
C ILE A 3 19.36 -11.88 40.87
N PRO A 4 19.32 -13.13 40.33
CA PRO A 4 19.68 -13.39 38.96
C PRO A 4 18.61 -12.76 38.04
N PRO A 5 18.98 -12.33 36.81
CA PRO A 5 18.00 -11.86 35.83
C PRO A 5 17.08 -13.03 35.47
N ALA A 6 15.80 -12.73 35.33
CA ALA A 6 14.83 -13.66 34.81
C ALA A 6 15.24 -14.08 33.39
N GLU A 7 15.50 -15.36 33.22
CA GLU A 7 15.60 -15.96 31.87
C GLU A 7 14.20 -15.86 31.24
N THR A 8 14.07 -14.99 30.24
CA THR A 8 12.93 -15.02 29.34
C THR A 8 13.19 -16.14 28.32
N ASP A 9 12.88 -17.36 28.74
CA ASP A 9 12.74 -18.49 27.83
C ASP A 9 11.40 -18.31 27.12
N SER A 10 11.38 -17.44 26.09
CA SER A 10 10.33 -17.46 25.08
C SER A 10 10.84 -18.37 23.97
N ASP A 11 10.41 -19.63 24.01
CA ASP A 11 10.48 -20.47 22.83
C ASP A 11 9.95 -19.65 21.63
N PRO A 12 10.62 -19.68 20.48
CA PRO A 12 10.08 -19.05 19.30
C PRO A 12 8.68 -19.65 19.05
N VAL A 13 7.67 -18.79 19.12
CA VAL A 13 6.30 -19.20 18.78
C VAL A 13 6.36 -19.62 17.31
N GLU A 14 6.20 -20.91 17.05
CA GLU A 14 6.10 -21.45 15.71
C GLU A 14 4.97 -20.67 15.02
N VAL A 15 5.31 -19.84 14.04
CA VAL A 15 4.33 -19.02 13.31
C VAL A 15 3.57 -19.98 12.41
N GLU A 16 2.35 -20.33 12.79
CA GLU A 16 1.51 -21.31 12.07
C GLU A 16 1.05 -20.80 10.68
N GLY A 17 1.33 -19.57 10.31
CA GLY A 17 1.02 -18.99 9.01
C GLY A 17 2.13 -19.28 8.00
N ARG A 18 1.80 -19.93 6.87
CA ARG A 18 2.78 -20.29 5.87
C ARG A 18 2.71 -19.45 4.60
N ASN A 19 1.62 -18.72 4.37
CA ASN A 19 1.42 -17.95 3.14
C ASN A 19 1.11 -16.50 3.47
N VAL A 20 1.46 -15.60 2.54
CA VAL A 20 1.12 -14.18 2.65
C VAL A 20 0.47 -13.70 1.35
N LEU A 21 -0.77 -13.23 1.45
CA LEU A 21 -1.50 -12.57 0.36
C LEU A 21 -1.59 -11.07 0.66
N LEU A 22 -0.78 -10.27 -0.03
CA LEU A 22 -0.87 -8.82 0.01
C LEU A 22 -1.80 -8.33 -1.10
N MET A 23 -2.98 -7.83 -0.75
CA MET A 23 -3.95 -7.23 -1.68
C MET A 23 -3.87 -5.72 -1.64
N ILE A 24 -3.59 -5.10 -2.78
CA ILE A 24 -3.40 -3.65 -2.92
C ILE A 24 -4.53 -3.07 -3.77
N LEU A 25 -5.31 -2.16 -3.18
CA LEU A 25 -6.43 -1.47 -3.81
C LEU A 25 -5.95 -0.10 -4.32
N ASP A 26 -6.20 0.22 -5.59
CA ASP A 26 -5.68 1.43 -6.22
C ASP A 26 -6.66 2.60 -6.10
N ASP A 27 -6.26 3.68 -5.43
CA ASP A 27 -7.10 4.88 -5.22
C ASP A 27 -8.35 4.63 -4.36
N LEU A 28 -8.25 3.80 -3.33
CA LEU A 28 -9.34 3.53 -2.41
C LEU A 28 -8.99 3.97 -0.98
N GLY A 29 -9.57 5.07 -0.52
CA GLY A 29 -9.40 5.61 0.83
C GLY A 29 -10.36 4.98 1.85
N LEU A 30 -10.13 5.27 3.14
CA LEU A 30 -10.95 4.75 4.24
C LEU A 30 -12.43 5.12 4.11
N GLU A 31 -12.73 6.31 3.59
CA GLU A 31 -14.09 6.85 3.45
C GLU A 31 -14.94 6.08 2.44
N GLN A 32 -14.35 5.16 1.67
CA GLN A 32 -15.03 4.32 0.68
C GLN A 32 -15.39 2.91 1.19
N ILE A 33 -14.92 2.52 2.37
CA ILE A 33 -15.15 1.18 2.93
C ILE A 33 -16.08 1.27 4.14
N ALA A 34 -17.20 0.53 4.08
CA ALA A 34 -18.26 0.58 5.09
C ALA A 34 -17.77 0.18 6.49
N ALA A 35 -16.86 -0.79 6.60
CA ALA A 35 -16.30 -1.25 7.87
C ALA A 35 -15.61 -0.13 8.67
N TYR A 36 -15.05 0.91 8.02
CA TYR A 36 -14.45 2.06 8.70
C TYR A 36 -15.48 3.05 9.25
N GLY A 37 -16.74 2.98 8.82
CA GLY A 37 -17.84 3.77 9.37
C GLY A 37 -17.76 5.28 9.12
N MET A 38 -17.01 5.72 8.11
CA MET A 38 -16.74 7.14 7.87
C MET A 38 -17.77 7.83 6.98
N SER A 39 -18.48 7.08 6.14
CA SER A 39 -19.51 7.58 5.22
C SER A 39 -20.65 6.57 5.06
N ASP A 40 -21.87 7.08 4.98
CA ASP A 40 -23.06 6.27 4.63
C ASP A 40 -23.23 6.13 3.10
N LYS A 41 -22.37 6.78 2.32
CA LYS A 41 -22.42 6.83 0.85
C LYS A 41 -21.24 6.09 0.25
N VAL A 42 -21.19 4.80 0.47
CA VAL A 42 -20.13 3.90 -0.02
C VAL A 42 -20.75 2.78 -0.85
N ALA A 43 -19.95 2.17 -1.69
CA ALA A 43 -20.33 0.94 -2.39
C ALA A 43 -20.53 -0.21 -1.40
N PRO A 44 -21.38 -1.19 -1.70
CA PRO A 44 -21.40 -2.45 -0.96
C PRO A 44 -20.06 -3.17 -1.10
N THR A 45 -19.44 -3.54 0.04
CA THR A 45 -18.17 -4.26 0.08
C THR A 45 -18.24 -5.45 1.06
N PRO A 46 -19.19 -6.39 0.88
CA PRO A 46 -19.43 -7.45 1.87
C PRO A 46 -18.24 -8.37 2.09
N ASN A 47 -17.37 -8.58 1.11
CA ASN A 47 -16.19 -9.46 1.25
C ASN A 47 -15.05 -8.72 2.00
N ILE A 48 -14.81 -7.45 1.70
CA ILE A 48 -13.85 -6.61 2.44
C ILE A 48 -14.35 -6.41 3.88
N ASP A 49 -15.65 -6.17 4.08
CA ASP A 49 -16.25 -6.04 5.41
C ASP A 49 -16.15 -7.36 6.21
N ALA A 50 -16.24 -8.52 5.55
CA ALA A 50 -16.01 -9.82 6.18
C ALA A 50 -14.55 -10.00 6.61
N LEU A 51 -13.58 -9.61 5.76
CA LEU A 51 -12.16 -9.59 6.14
C LEU A 51 -11.93 -8.69 7.36
N ALA A 52 -12.54 -7.52 7.40
CA ALA A 52 -12.47 -6.60 8.54
C ALA A 52 -13.08 -7.21 9.81
N ALA A 53 -14.20 -7.93 9.69
CA ALA A 53 -14.84 -8.60 10.81
C ALA A 53 -14.06 -9.81 11.34
N GLU A 54 -13.25 -10.45 10.51
CA GLU A 54 -12.39 -11.59 10.86
C GLU A 54 -10.96 -11.16 11.21
N GLY A 55 -10.61 -9.91 10.96
CA GLY A 55 -9.27 -9.37 11.08
C GLY A 55 -9.12 -8.31 12.16
N VAL A 56 -7.99 -7.59 12.07
CA VAL A 56 -7.69 -6.35 12.79
C VAL A 56 -7.64 -5.22 11.78
N MET A 57 -8.41 -4.15 12.03
CA MET A 57 -8.38 -2.91 11.25
C MET A 57 -7.45 -1.88 11.88
N PHE A 58 -6.66 -1.20 11.06
CA PHE A 58 -5.82 -0.09 11.52
C PHE A 58 -6.47 1.24 11.17
N ARG A 59 -6.63 2.11 12.16
CA ARG A 59 -7.23 3.45 12.01
C ARG A 59 -6.24 4.50 11.51
N ARG A 60 -4.95 4.25 11.69
CA ARG A 60 -3.86 5.21 11.48
C ARG A 60 -2.76 4.57 10.64
N ALA A 61 -3.12 4.07 9.45
CA ALA A 61 -2.19 3.50 8.51
C ALA A 61 -1.89 4.51 7.40
N TRP A 62 -0.66 5.04 7.39
CA TRP A 62 -0.23 6.00 6.37
C TRP A 62 0.44 5.34 5.19
N SER A 63 0.15 5.87 4.01
CA SER A 63 0.84 5.62 2.75
C SER A 63 1.64 6.86 2.33
N ASN A 64 2.20 6.81 1.13
CA ASN A 64 2.62 8.02 0.42
C ASN A 64 1.43 8.60 -0.39
N PRO A 65 1.53 9.89 -0.83
CA PRO A 65 0.41 10.56 -1.48
C PRO A 65 -0.01 9.97 -2.84
N SER A 66 0.75 9.02 -3.39
CA SER A 66 0.49 8.44 -4.72
C SER A 66 1.01 7.02 -4.86
N CYS A 67 0.59 6.33 -5.94
CA CYS A 67 0.77 4.90 -6.15
C CYS A 67 2.24 4.43 -6.13
N SER A 68 3.12 4.94 -7.01
CA SER A 68 4.49 4.42 -7.12
C SER A 68 5.32 4.57 -5.85
N PRO A 69 5.31 5.73 -5.14
CA PRO A 69 6.02 5.85 -3.87
C PRO A 69 5.52 4.87 -2.79
N SER A 70 4.21 4.64 -2.71
CA SER A 70 3.63 3.70 -1.76
C SER A 70 4.03 2.26 -2.08
N ARG A 71 3.95 1.90 -3.37
CA ARG A 71 4.35 0.57 -3.85
C ARG A 71 5.84 0.32 -3.66
N ALA A 72 6.70 1.31 -3.97
CA ALA A 72 8.13 1.24 -3.69
C ALA A 72 8.41 1.05 -2.20
N SER A 73 7.74 1.84 -1.34
CA SER A 73 7.92 1.73 0.12
C SER A 73 7.48 0.37 0.67
N MET A 74 6.35 -0.19 0.21
CA MET A 74 5.92 -1.53 0.61
C MET A 74 6.91 -2.61 0.17
N LEU A 75 7.42 -2.49 -1.05
CA LEU A 75 8.28 -3.52 -1.66
C LEU A 75 9.69 -3.53 -1.05
N THR A 76 10.21 -2.38 -0.62
CA THR A 76 11.61 -2.22 -0.18
C THR A 76 11.78 -1.92 1.31
N GLY A 77 10.71 -1.57 2.01
CA GLY A 77 10.80 -1.10 3.40
C GLY A 77 11.44 0.28 3.55
N ARG A 78 11.54 1.09 2.47
CA ARG A 78 12.29 2.36 2.43
C ARG A 78 11.41 3.51 1.94
N HIS A 79 11.58 4.69 2.54
CA HIS A 79 10.89 5.90 2.10
C HIS A 79 11.38 6.40 0.74
N GLY A 80 10.56 7.20 0.07
CA GLY A 80 10.79 7.69 -1.28
C GLY A 80 12.14 8.40 -1.49
N ARG A 81 12.64 9.15 -0.51
CA ARG A 81 13.95 9.80 -0.62
C ARG A 81 15.13 8.87 -0.69
N ARG A 82 15.02 7.65 -0.14
CA ARG A 82 16.07 6.66 -0.29
C ARG A 82 16.02 6.00 -1.66
N THR A 83 14.82 5.62 -2.11
CA THR A 83 14.62 4.92 -3.39
C THR A 83 14.60 5.85 -4.60
N GLY A 84 14.51 7.17 -4.38
CA GLY A 84 14.31 8.15 -5.44
C GLY A 84 12.88 8.22 -6.00
N ILE A 85 11.91 7.51 -5.42
CA ILE A 85 10.54 7.48 -5.91
C ILE A 85 9.64 8.38 -5.07
N GLY A 86 9.41 9.61 -5.53
CA GLY A 86 8.58 10.62 -4.83
C GLY A 86 7.20 10.83 -5.43
N ARG A 87 6.95 10.31 -6.65
CA ARG A 87 5.68 10.45 -7.39
C ARG A 87 5.42 9.24 -8.28
N TRP A 88 4.24 9.20 -8.90
CA TRP A 88 3.92 8.14 -9.87
C TRP A 88 4.89 8.17 -11.08
N ILE A 89 5.26 6.98 -11.53
CA ILE A 89 6.13 6.78 -12.66
C ILE A 89 5.28 6.78 -13.94
N TYR A 90 5.68 7.60 -14.94
CA TYR A 90 5.02 7.59 -16.23
C TYR A 90 5.61 6.48 -17.13
N PRO A 91 4.83 5.50 -17.55
CA PRO A 91 5.34 4.36 -18.32
C PRO A 91 5.74 4.73 -19.75
N ILE A 92 5.27 5.88 -20.24
CA ILE A 92 5.51 6.36 -21.60
C ILE A 92 6.70 7.33 -21.72
N GLU A 93 7.29 7.73 -20.61
CA GLU A 93 8.43 8.65 -20.53
C GLU A 93 9.65 7.91 -19.97
N THR A 94 10.85 8.45 -20.25
CA THR A 94 12.05 8.02 -19.56
C THR A 94 12.07 8.73 -18.22
N THR A 95 11.33 8.20 -17.28
CA THR A 95 11.32 8.62 -15.86
C THR A 95 12.31 7.74 -15.09
N TYR A 96 12.44 8.00 -13.80
CA TYR A 96 13.29 7.21 -12.93
C TYR A 96 12.47 6.02 -12.37
N PRO A 97 12.73 4.76 -12.78
CA PRO A 97 12.08 3.58 -12.22
C PRO A 97 12.65 3.25 -10.84
N LEU A 98 11.98 2.36 -10.09
CA LEU A 98 12.59 1.81 -8.89
C LEU A 98 13.92 1.13 -9.25
N PRO A 99 15.04 1.47 -8.59
CA PRO A 99 16.32 0.83 -8.85
C PRO A 99 16.25 -0.69 -8.59
N LEU A 100 16.84 -1.48 -9.46
CA LEU A 100 16.91 -2.95 -9.33
C LEU A 100 17.93 -3.42 -8.29
N ASP A 101 18.72 -2.53 -7.74
CA ASP A 101 19.64 -2.78 -6.62
C ASP A 101 19.04 -2.41 -5.25
N GLU A 102 17.74 -2.03 -5.21
CA GLU A 102 16.96 -2.02 -3.98
C GLU A 102 16.60 -3.45 -3.57
N VAL A 103 16.75 -3.78 -2.29
CA VAL A 103 16.33 -5.08 -1.77
C VAL A 103 14.81 -5.13 -1.70
N SER A 104 14.21 -6.01 -2.47
CA SER A 104 12.77 -6.23 -2.54
C SER A 104 12.27 -7.28 -1.54
N ILE A 105 10.95 -7.39 -1.31
CA ILE A 105 10.36 -8.47 -0.50
C ILE A 105 10.78 -9.87 -1.01
N PRO A 106 10.69 -10.22 -2.32
CA PRO A 106 11.14 -11.52 -2.80
C PRO A 106 12.62 -11.82 -2.50
N GLU A 107 13.49 -10.83 -2.68
CA GLU A 107 14.91 -10.99 -2.38
C GLU A 107 15.19 -11.13 -0.87
N MET A 108 14.46 -10.41 -0.04
CA MET A 108 14.49 -10.58 1.41
C MET A 108 13.98 -11.97 1.82
N LEU A 109 12.92 -12.50 1.19
CA LEU A 109 12.40 -13.84 1.45
C LEU A 109 13.41 -14.96 1.12
N ALA A 110 14.36 -14.72 0.23
CA ALA A 110 15.45 -15.67 -0.07
C ALA A 110 16.39 -15.92 1.14
N TYR A 111 16.33 -15.10 2.18
CA TYR A 111 17.05 -15.29 3.44
C TYR A 111 16.28 -16.16 4.45
N SER A 112 15.03 -16.53 4.17
CA SER A 112 14.28 -17.45 5.02
C SER A 112 14.86 -18.87 4.98
N GLU A 113 14.70 -19.61 6.08
CA GLU A 113 15.02 -21.07 6.09
C GLU A 113 14.08 -21.87 5.17
N ASP A 114 12.88 -21.36 4.91
CA ASP A 114 11.91 -21.94 3.99
C ASP A 114 12.09 -21.40 2.57
N SER A 115 11.81 -22.26 1.57
CA SER A 115 11.87 -21.85 0.15
C SER A 115 10.55 -21.23 -0.28
N TRP A 116 10.46 -19.92 -0.18
CA TRP A 116 9.26 -19.17 -0.58
C TRP A 116 9.12 -19.12 -2.10
N THR A 117 7.88 -19.32 -2.57
CA THR A 117 7.50 -19.05 -3.96
C THR A 117 6.84 -17.69 -4.03
N THR A 118 7.24 -16.86 -4.98
CA THR A 118 6.79 -15.46 -5.06
C THR A 118 6.09 -15.16 -6.38
N SER A 119 4.99 -14.40 -6.33
CA SER A 119 4.28 -13.96 -7.54
C SER A 119 3.76 -12.55 -7.39
N ALA A 120 3.89 -11.76 -8.46
CA ALA A 120 3.20 -10.48 -8.57
C ALA A 120 2.12 -10.55 -9.65
N VAL A 121 0.91 -10.09 -9.29
CA VAL A 121 -0.27 -10.11 -10.16
C VAL A 121 -0.90 -8.73 -10.18
N GLY A 122 -1.26 -8.22 -11.37
CA GLY A 122 -1.94 -6.95 -11.54
C GLY A 122 -0.99 -5.75 -11.72
N LYS A 123 -1.32 -4.60 -11.13
CA LYS A 123 -0.60 -3.34 -11.35
C LYS A 123 0.77 -3.30 -10.68
N TRP A 124 1.83 -3.13 -11.47
CA TRP A 124 3.20 -2.97 -10.98
C TRP A 124 3.52 -1.52 -10.58
N HIS A 125 3.56 -0.63 -11.53
CA HIS A 125 3.77 0.83 -11.42
C HIS A 125 5.12 1.25 -10.82
N LEU A 126 6.16 0.44 -10.96
CA LEU A 126 7.52 0.70 -10.48
C LEU A 126 8.57 0.72 -11.60
N SER A 127 8.16 0.42 -12.84
CA SER A 127 9.02 0.49 -14.03
C SER A 127 8.58 1.59 -14.98
N ASP A 128 9.52 2.07 -15.80
CA ASP A 128 9.25 2.99 -16.89
C ASP A 128 9.36 2.30 -18.26
N ARG A 129 9.17 3.07 -19.34
CA ARG A 129 9.22 2.59 -20.73
C ARG A 129 10.65 2.44 -21.27
N SER A 130 11.69 2.63 -20.50
CA SER A 130 13.04 2.35 -20.99
C SER A 130 13.11 0.90 -21.46
N ALA A 131 13.64 0.68 -22.67
CA ALA A 131 13.55 -0.56 -23.40
C ALA A 131 13.83 -1.80 -22.55
N GLY A 132 12.90 -2.77 -22.59
CA GLY A 132 13.05 -4.08 -21.94
C GLY A 132 12.51 -4.16 -20.50
N ARG A 133 11.77 -3.15 -20.00
CA ARG A 133 11.29 -3.12 -18.61
C ARG A 133 10.02 -3.93 -18.32
N VAL A 134 9.62 -4.82 -19.23
CA VAL A 134 8.56 -5.81 -18.98
C VAL A 134 9.00 -6.85 -17.94
N ASP A 135 10.31 -7.08 -17.83
CA ASP A 135 10.91 -8.03 -16.89
C ASP A 135 11.19 -7.40 -15.51
N HIS A 136 10.97 -6.09 -15.33
CA HIS A 136 11.27 -5.41 -14.07
C HIS A 136 10.68 -6.08 -12.81
N PRO A 137 9.45 -6.62 -12.79
CA PRO A 137 8.95 -7.34 -11.63
C PRO A 137 9.76 -8.61 -11.33
N THR A 138 10.14 -9.38 -12.35
CA THR A 138 10.97 -10.57 -12.18
C THR A 138 12.43 -10.22 -11.92
N ASP A 139 12.95 -9.14 -12.51
CA ASP A 139 14.27 -8.60 -12.18
C ASP A 139 14.33 -8.06 -10.73
N SER A 140 13.18 -7.73 -10.12
CA SER A 140 13.03 -7.39 -8.69
C SER A 140 12.77 -8.63 -7.82
N GLY A 141 13.09 -9.83 -8.28
CA GLY A 141 13.10 -11.07 -7.51
C GLY A 141 11.81 -11.91 -7.53
N PHE A 142 10.70 -11.47 -8.15
CA PHE A 142 9.51 -12.32 -8.25
C PHE A 142 9.74 -13.48 -9.23
N ASP A 143 9.31 -14.69 -8.83
CA ASP A 143 9.38 -15.87 -9.70
C ASP A 143 8.45 -15.78 -10.91
N TRP A 144 7.38 -15.00 -10.80
CA TRP A 144 6.39 -14.84 -11.85
C TRP A 144 5.65 -13.51 -11.77
N PHE A 145 5.31 -12.95 -12.94
CA PHE A 145 4.52 -11.72 -13.06
C PHE A 145 3.48 -11.83 -14.18
N SER A 146 2.27 -11.33 -13.90
CA SER A 146 1.28 -10.99 -14.92
C SER A 146 0.50 -9.75 -14.49
N GLY A 147 0.47 -8.73 -15.37
CA GLY A 147 -0.29 -7.52 -15.06
C GLY A 147 0.11 -6.30 -15.87
N THR A 148 -0.46 -5.16 -15.51
CA THR A 148 -0.14 -3.88 -16.13
C THR A 148 1.16 -3.31 -15.54
N LEU A 149 2.01 -2.74 -16.39
CA LEU A 149 3.27 -2.12 -15.92
C LEU A 149 3.03 -0.78 -15.20
N ALA A 150 1.87 -0.15 -15.41
CA ALA A 150 1.41 1.06 -14.72
C ALA A 150 -0.12 1.11 -14.68
N ASN A 151 -0.73 2.28 -14.92
CA ASN A 151 -2.17 2.42 -15.14
C ASN A 151 -2.61 1.70 -16.43
N VAL A 152 -3.91 1.69 -16.68
CA VAL A 152 -4.48 1.10 -17.91
C VAL A 152 -4.08 1.94 -19.12
N GLU A 153 -2.97 1.57 -19.76
CA GLU A 153 -2.32 2.34 -20.83
C GLU A 153 -1.79 1.42 -21.96
N ASN A 154 -1.45 2.02 -23.08
CA ASN A 154 -0.73 1.33 -24.16
C ASN A 154 0.78 1.50 -23.96
N PHE A 155 1.47 0.44 -23.58
CA PHE A 155 2.90 0.45 -23.30
C PHE A 155 3.78 0.34 -24.54
N SER A 156 3.34 -0.30 -25.60
CA SER A 156 4.12 -0.38 -26.84
C SER A 156 3.33 -0.86 -28.06
N GLY A 157 3.79 -0.44 -29.23
CA GLY A 157 3.31 -0.93 -30.53
C GLY A 157 1.96 -0.39 -30.97
N PRO A 158 1.46 -0.87 -32.11
CA PRO A 158 0.14 -0.51 -32.60
C PRO A 158 -0.94 -1.07 -31.69
N ASN A 159 -1.94 -0.24 -31.35
CA ASN A 159 -3.14 -0.69 -30.68
C ASN A 159 -4.11 -1.30 -31.69
N PRO A 160 -4.42 -2.60 -31.64
CA PRO A 160 -5.31 -3.25 -32.59
C PRO A 160 -6.79 -2.95 -32.37
N GLY A 161 -7.17 -2.50 -31.18
CA GLY A 161 -8.57 -2.36 -30.75
C GLY A 161 -9.09 -0.92 -30.60
N GLY A 162 -8.24 0.09 -30.66
CA GLY A 162 -8.65 1.49 -30.51
C GLY A 162 -8.42 2.07 -29.12
N THR A 163 -9.46 2.31 -28.31
CA THR A 163 -9.29 2.88 -26.97
C THR A 163 -8.75 1.83 -26.00
N VAL A 164 -7.75 2.20 -25.20
CA VAL A 164 -7.25 1.39 -24.10
C VAL A 164 -8.10 1.71 -22.86
N ASP A 165 -8.69 0.69 -22.28
CA ASP A 165 -9.53 0.77 -21.09
C ASP A 165 -9.52 -0.57 -20.34
N TYR A 166 -10.41 -0.75 -19.36
CA TYR A 166 -10.51 -1.98 -18.59
C TYR A 166 -10.99 -3.21 -19.37
N TYR A 167 -11.48 -3.03 -20.60
CA TYR A 167 -11.97 -4.11 -21.46
C TYR A 167 -11.04 -4.41 -22.64
N HIS A 168 -10.14 -3.46 -22.97
CA HIS A 168 -9.12 -3.62 -23.99
C HIS A 168 -7.82 -2.99 -23.49
N HIS A 169 -6.90 -3.81 -23.02
CA HIS A 169 -5.71 -3.36 -22.33
C HIS A 169 -4.48 -4.20 -22.68
N GLN A 170 -3.32 -3.71 -22.27
CA GLN A 170 -2.06 -4.42 -22.46
C GLN A 170 -1.47 -4.80 -21.10
N ILE A 171 -1.08 -6.06 -20.97
CA ILE A 171 -0.36 -6.58 -19.78
C ILE A 171 1.01 -7.09 -20.20
N ALA A 172 1.93 -7.16 -19.25
CA ALA A 172 3.14 -7.98 -19.37
C ALA A 172 2.87 -9.35 -18.71
N ARG A 173 3.20 -10.42 -19.41
CA ARG A 173 3.11 -11.79 -18.94
C ARG A 173 4.28 -12.58 -19.49
N ASP A 174 5.02 -13.27 -18.62
CA ASP A 174 6.21 -14.05 -19.00
C ASP A 174 7.22 -13.26 -19.86
N GLY A 175 7.47 -11.98 -19.52
CA GLY A 175 8.41 -11.12 -20.23
C GLY A 175 7.90 -10.57 -21.57
N GLU A 176 6.65 -10.82 -21.94
CA GLU A 176 6.04 -10.35 -23.18
C GLU A 176 4.87 -9.41 -22.93
N LEU A 177 4.68 -8.39 -23.79
CA LEU A 177 3.48 -7.55 -23.79
C LEU A 177 2.38 -8.20 -24.62
N VAL A 178 1.23 -8.45 -23.98
CA VAL A 178 0.07 -9.10 -24.61
C VAL A 178 -1.13 -8.15 -24.56
N TRP A 179 -1.90 -8.11 -25.64
CA TRP A 179 -3.21 -7.46 -25.66
C TRP A 179 -4.28 -8.42 -25.14
N MET A 180 -5.11 -7.92 -24.25
CA MET A 180 -6.21 -8.63 -23.63
C MET A 180 -7.53 -7.96 -24.00
N ASP A 181 -8.55 -8.79 -24.22
CA ASP A 181 -9.93 -8.38 -24.51
C ASP A 181 -10.86 -9.05 -23.47
N GLY A 182 -10.94 -8.46 -22.30
CA GLY A 182 -11.72 -8.96 -21.16
C GLY A 182 -11.78 -7.91 -20.05
N TYR A 183 -12.45 -8.19 -18.96
CA TYR A 183 -12.51 -7.25 -17.85
C TYR A 183 -11.28 -7.39 -16.96
N LEU A 184 -10.42 -6.38 -16.96
CA LEU A 184 -9.09 -6.39 -16.31
C LEU A 184 -9.14 -6.87 -14.85
N THR A 185 -10.14 -6.44 -14.05
CA THR A 185 -10.26 -6.86 -12.65
C THR A 185 -10.52 -8.37 -12.54
N SER A 186 -11.38 -8.92 -13.40
CA SER A 186 -11.65 -10.36 -13.45
C SER A 186 -10.45 -11.15 -13.93
N GLU A 187 -9.75 -10.68 -14.98
CA GLU A 187 -8.54 -11.33 -15.50
C GLU A 187 -7.39 -11.31 -14.47
N THR A 188 -7.27 -10.23 -13.69
CA THR A 188 -6.31 -10.16 -12.56
C THR A 188 -6.62 -11.25 -11.53
N VAL A 189 -7.89 -11.48 -11.21
CA VAL A 189 -8.30 -12.52 -10.27
C VAL A 189 -8.15 -13.92 -10.86
N ASP A 190 -8.40 -14.12 -12.16
CA ASP A 190 -8.16 -15.38 -12.84
C ASP A 190 -6.67 -15.77 -12.75
N ASP A 191 -5.76 -14.85 -13.04
CA ASP A 191 -4.33 -15.07 -12.89
C ASP A 191 -3.94 -15.39 -11.43
N ALA A 192 -4.54 -14.68 -10.45
CA ALA A 192 -4.28 -14.94 -9.04
C ALA A 192 -4.75 -16.33 -8.59
N ILE A 193 -5.94 -16.76 -9.02
CA ILE A 193 -6.49 -18.10 -8.75
C ILE A 193 -5.57 -19.18 -9.33
N ASP A 194 -5.18 -19.03 -10.60
CA ASP A 194 -4.30 -19.98 -11.27
C ASP A 194 -2.93 -20.05 -10.58
N ARG A 195 -2.43 -18.92 -10.09
CA ARG A 195 -1.13 -18.87 -9.38
C ARG A 195 -1.21 -19.51 -8.01
N VAL A 196 -2.22 -19.21 -7.19
CA VAL A 196 -2.40 -19.87 -5.88
C VAL A 196 -2.45 -21.38 -6.07
N ALA A 197 -3.23 -21.87 -7.03
CA ALA A 197 -3.35 -23.31 -7.30
C ALA A 197 -2.03 -23.97 -7.77
N ALA A 198 -1.08 -23.20 -8.30
CA ALA A 198 0.18 -23.69 -8.85
C ALA A 198 1.39 -23.52 -7.93
N MET A 199 1.35 -22.59 -6.98
CA MET A 199 2.50 -22.30 -6.09
C MET A 199 2.59 -23.33 -4.96
N PRO A 200 3.79 -23.90 -4.72
CA PRO A 200 4.03 -24.63 -3.49
C PRO A 200 4.09 -23.67 -2.28
N GLU A 201 3.60 -24.12 -1.13
CA GLU A 201 3.75 -23.39 0.15
C GLU A 201 5.17 -23.55 0.73
N PRO A 202 5.73 -22.51 1.38
CA PRO A 202 5.13 -21.19 1.60
C PRO A 202 5.17 -20.31 0.36
N TRP A 203 4.16 -19.43 0.20
CA TRP A 203 4.15 -18.50 -0.89
C TRP A 203 3.82 -17.06 -0.45
N PHE A 204 4.35 -16.10 -1.22
CA PHE A 204 4.02 -14.68 -1.14
C PHE A 204 3.39 -14.23 -2.45
N MET A 205 2.20 -13.63 -2.38
CA MET A 205 1.56 -13.01 -3.53
C MET A 205 1.36 -11.51 -3.32
N TRP A 206 1.93 -10.73 -4.24
CA TRP A 206 1.65 -9.31 -4.43
C TRP A 206 0.49 -9.22 -5.42
N LEU A 207 -0.75 -9.07 -4.93
CA LEU A 207 -1.96 -8.93 -5.75
C LEU A 207 -2.40 -7.47 -5.75
N ALA A 208 -2.10 -6.75 -6.84
CA ALA A 208 -2.34 -5.33 -6.95
C ALA A 208 -3.38 -5.02 -8.01
N PHE A 209 -4.57 -4.65 -7.59
CA PHE A 209 -5.65 -4.28 -8.50
C PHE A 209 -5.39 -2.93 -9.18
N ASN A 210 -5.90 -2.75 -10.42
CA ASN A 210 -6.03 -1.44 -11.03
C ASN A 210 -7.30 -0.72 -10.56
N ALA A 211 -8.33 -1.47 -10.16
CA ALA A 211 -9.58 -0.92 -9.67
C ALA A 211 -9.46 -0.36 -8.24
N PRO A 212 -10.18 0.73 -7.92
CA PRO A 212 -11.08 1.51 -8.78
C PRO A 212 -10.43 2.73 -9.48
N HIS A 213 -9.13 2.69 -9.80
CA HIS A 213 -8.43 3.78 -10.51
C HIS A 213 -9.04 4.05 -11.91
N LEU A 214 -8.84 5.25 -12.42
CA LEU A 214 -9.24 5.67 -13.78
C LEU A 214 -8.75 4.68 -14.87
N PRO A 215 -9.45 4.56 -16.02
CA PRO A 215 -10.66 5.31 -16.40
C PRO A 215 -11.95 4.77 -15.78
N ILE A 216 -12.83 5.70 -15.35
CA ILE A 216 -14.15 5.35 -14.81
C ILE A 216 -14.99 4.71 -15.90
N HIS A 217 -15.64 3.60 -15.57
CA HIS A 217 -16.43 2.80 -16.50
C HIS A 217 -17.52 2.03 -15.77
N ALA A 218 -18.45 1.46 -16.52
CA ALA A 218 -19.42 0.49 -16.01
C ALA A 218 -18.76 -0.92 -16.02
N PRO A 219 -18.60 -1.59 -14.87
CA PRO A 219 -18.15 -2.98 -14.83
C PRO A 219 -19.18 -3.95 -15.44
N PRO A 220 -18.85 -5.24 -15.63
CA PRO A 220 -19.82 -6.27 -16.00
C PRO A 220 -20.99 -6.30 -15.01
N ALA A 221 -22.23 -6.35 -15.54
CA ALA A 221 -23.44 -6.18 -14.74
C ALA A 221 -23.71 -7.28 -13.70
N ASP A 222 -23.04 -8.39 -13.78
CA ASP A 222 -23.09 -9.50 -12.82
C ASP A 222 -22.13 -9.32 -11.62
N LEU A 223 -21.26 -8.31 -11.66
CA LEU A 223 -20.30 -8.02 -10.60
C LEU A 223 -20.74 -6.90 -9.64
N HIS A 224 -21.87 -6.21 -9.92
CA HIS A 224 -22.34 -5.11 -9.09
C HIS A 224 -23.87 -5.02 -9.08
N SER A 225 -24.43 -4.30 -8.11
CA SER A 225 -25.88 -4.13 -7.92
C SER A 225 -26.46 -2.84 -8.55
N TYR A 226 -25.63 -1.96 -9.10
CA TYR A 226 -26.03 -0.68 -9.68
C TYR A 226 -26.74 -0.85 -11.03
N ASP A 227 -27.85 -0.11 -11.23
CA ASP A 227 -28.51 -0.02 -12.54
C ASP A 227 -27.88 1.11 -13.37
N LEU A 228 -26.78 0.78 -14.06
CA LEU A 228 -25.98 1.73 -14.81
C LEU A 228 -26.46 1.87 -16.26
N THR A 229 -26.44 3.13 -16.72
CA THR A 229 -26.60 3.50 -18.13
C THR A 229 -25.36 4.28 -18.60
N PRO A 230 -25.16 4.49 -19.91
CA PRO A 230 -24.03 5.31 -20.40
C PRO A 230 -24.03 6.75 -19.85
N GLU A 231 -25.18 7.24 -19.40
CA GLU A 231 -25.35 8.59 -18.84
C GLU A 231 -25.30 8.62 -17.32
N SER A 232 -25.07 7.47 -16.65
CA SER A 232 -24.96 7.40 -15.19
C SER A 232 -23.81 8.28 -14.68
N PRO A 233 -24.00 8.95 -13.52
CA PRO A 233 -22.94 9.75 -12.90
C PRO A 233 -21.65 8.96 -12.70
N GLY A 234 -20.49 9.63 -12.87
CA GLY A 234 -19.19 8.99 -12.69
C GLY A 234 -19.00 8.40 -11.28
N LEU A 235 -19.62 9.00 -10.25
CA LEU A 235 -19.59 8.47 -8.89
C LEU A 235 -20.33 7.12 -8.78
N ASP A 236 -21.46 6.94 -9.45
CA ASP A 236 -22.20 5.68 -9.46
C ASP A 236 -21.40 4.59 -10.17
N GLN A 237 -20.71 4.94 -11.28
CA GLN A 237 -19.80 4.03 -11.97
C GLN A 237 -18.58 3.68 -11.09
N TYR A 238 -18.00 4.66 -10.39
CA TYR A 238 -16.91 4.42 -9.44
C TYR A 238 -17.34 3.45 -8.32
N HIS A 239 -18.51 3.67 -7.71
CA HIS A 239 -19.03 2.76 -6.70
C HIS A 239 -19.30 1.35 -7.26
N ALA A 240 -19.78 1.25 -8.50
CA ALA A 240 -19.91 -0.05 -9.15
C ALA A 240 -18.56 -0.74 -9.39
N MET A 241 -17.50 0.02 -9.73
CA MET A 241 -16.13 -0.52 -9.82
C MET A 241 -15.63 -1.04 -8.47
N VAL A 242 -15.96 -0.34 -7.36
CA VAL A 242 -15.61 -0.79 -6.00
C VAL A 242 -16.36 -2.08 -5.64
N GLU A 243 -17.68 -2.16 -5.93
CA GLU A 243 -18.47 -3.37 -5.68
C GLU A 243 -18.01 -4.55 -6.55
N ALA A 244 -17.68 -4.30 -7.82
CA ALA A 244 -17.12 -5.32 -8.72
C ALA A 244 -15.77 -5.85 -8.22
N LEU A 245 -14.91 -4.96 -7.71
CA LEU A 245 -13.64 -5.33 -7.08
C LEU A 245 -13.87 -6.22 -5.85
N ASP A 246 -14.79 -5.84 -4.97
CA ASP A 246 -15.17 -6.64 -3.79
C ASP A 246 -15.71 -8.03 -4.18
N THR A 247 -16.56 -8.09 -5.20
CA THR A 247 -17.10 -9.35 -5.73
C THR A 247 -15.98 -10.27 -6.22
N GLU A 248 -15.01 -9.72 -6.93
CA GLU A 248 -13.86 -10.47 -7.44
C GLU A 248 -12.90 -10.90 -6.32
N ILE A 249 -12.71 -10.09 -5.28
CA ILE A 249 -12.00 -10.50 -4.05
C ILE A 249 -12.71 -11.70 -3.42
N GLY A 250 -14.04 -11.66 -3.29
CA GLY A 250 -14.82 -12.77 -2.79
C GLY A 250 -14.67 -14.05 -3.64
N ARG A 251 -14.60 -13.92 -4.97
CA ARG A 251 -14.35 -15.03 -5.89
C ARG A 251 -12.98 -15.65 -5.67
N LEU A 252 -11.94 -14.83 -5.52
CA LEU A 252 -10.59 -15.31 -5.21
C LEU A 252 -10.57 -16.09 -3.90
N LEU A 253 -11.05 -15.48 -2.81
CA LEU A 253 -11.03 -16.12 -1.49
C LEU A 253 -11.81 -17.44 -1.47
N ALA A 254 -12.94 -17.52 -2.17
CA ALA A 254 -13.73 -18.74 -2.30
C ALA A 254 -13.06 -19.84 -3.14
N SER A 255 -12.04 -19.50 -3.95
CA SER A 255 -11.30 -20.46 -4.79
C SER A 255 -10.13 -21.13 -4.06
N ILE A 256 -9.63 -20.53 -2.99
CA ILE A 256 -8.51 -21.07 -2.19
C ILE A 256 -9.03 -22.21 -1.33
N ASP A 257 -8.25 -23.29 -1.25
CA ASP A 257 -8.58 -24.40 -0.34
C ASP A 257 -8.74 -23.86 1.10
N PRO A 258 -9.82 -24.22 1.82
CA PRO A 258 -10.07 -23.71 3.17
C PRO A 258 -8.94 -23.97 4.17
N ASP A 259 -8.23 -25.08 4.07
CA ASP A 259 -7.11 -25.40 4.94
C ASP A 259 -5.87 -24.53 4.56
N GLU A 260 -5.68 -24.22 3.28
CA GLU A 260 -4.65 -23.31 2.81
C GLU A 260 -4.97 -21.86 3.21
N LEU A 261 -6.22 -21.42 3.02
CA LEU A 261 -6.68 -20.09 3.44
C LEU A 261 -6.52 -19.89 4.96
N ALA A 262 -6.79 -20.91 5.76
CA ALA A 262 -6.59 -20.86 7.22
C ALA A 262 -5.12 -20.69 7.65
N ARG A 263 -4.16 -21.00 6.76
CA ARG A 263 -2.72 -20.80 6.96
C ARG A 263 -2.18 -19.56 6.25
N THR A 264 -3.05 -18.77 5.63
CA THR A 264 -2.68 -17.58 4.86
C THR A 264 -2.93 -16.31 5.67
N THR A 265 -1.89 -15.50 5.84
CA THR A 265 -2.06 -14.13 6.33
C THR A 265 -2.44 -13.23 5.15
N ILE A 266 -3.61 -12.61 5.23
CA ILE A 266 -4.08 -11.65 4.24
C ILE A 266 -3.85 -10.24 4.77
N ILE A 267 -3.16 -9.42 3.97
CA ILE A 267 -2.94 -7.99 4.23
C ILE A 267 -3.64 -7.23 3.11
N LEU A 268 -4.74 -6.54 3.43
CA LEU A 268 -5.47 -5.71 2.47
C LEU A 268 -5.16 -4.25 2.75
N VAL A 269 -4.67 -3.52 1.72
CA VAL A 269 -4.28 -2.11 1.85
C VAL A 269 -4.79 -1.27 0.68
N GLY A 270 -5.06 0.03 0.92
CA GLY A 270 -5.07 1.04 -0.14
C GLY A 270 -3.67 1.58 -0.40
N ASP A 271 -3.27 1.81 -1.66
CA ASP A 271 -1.94 2.35 -1.94
C ASP A 271 -1.83 3.88 -1.73
N ASN A 272 -2.93 4.59 -1.82
CA ASN A 272 -3.11 6.00 -1.45
C ASN A 272 -4.60 6.31 -1.26
N GLY A 273 -4.92 7.50 -0.75
CA GLY A 273 -6.30 7.92 -0.60
C GLY A 273 -7.05 8.03 -1.93
N SER A 274 -8.37 8.10 -1.87
CA SER A 274 -9.25 8.22 -3.05
C SER A 274 -8.95 9.47 -3.87
N SER A 275 -9.19 9.38 -5.18
CA SER A 275 -9.12 10.53 -6.07
C SER A 275 -10.21 11.55 -5.77
N SER A 276 -9.94 12.84 -6.00
CA SER A 276 -10.83 13.96 -5.63
C SER A 276 -12.26 13.85 -6.17
N TYR A 277 -12.46 13.23 -7.33
CA TYR A 277 -13.79 13.03 -7.91
C TYR A 277 -14.65 11.98 -7.17
N ALA A 278 -14.02 11.10 -6.39
CA ALA A 278 -14.69 10.04 -5.63
C ALA A 278 -14.99 10.43 -4.18
N ILE A 279 -14.47 11.56 -3.69
CA ILE A 279 -14.61 11.97 -2.29
C ILE A 279 -16.06 12.33 -1.95
N PRO A 280 -16.73 11.61 -1.04
CA PRO A 280 -18.09 11.92 -0.63
C PRO A 280 -18.11 13.08 0.38
N ALA A 281 -19.20 13.86 0.38
CA ALA A 281 -19.45 14.80 1.48
C ALA A 281 -19.61 14.02 2.81
N PRO A 282 -19.09 14.48 3.96
CA PRO A 282 -18.59 15.85 4.21
C PRO A 282 -17.10 16.08 3.94
N PHE A 283 -16.36 15.13 3.41
CA PHE A 283 -14.92 15.23 3.21
C PHE A 283 -14.56 16.26 2.13
N ASP A 284 -13.36 16.84 2.25
CA ASP A 284 -12.86 17.86 1.34
C ASP A 284 -12.08 17.22 0.17
N PRO A 285 -12.59 17.31 -1.08
CA PRO A 285 -11.90 16.75 -2.25
C PRO A 285 -10.50 17.33 -2.50
N THR A 286 -10.18 18.50 -1.95
CA THR A 286 -8.85 19.11 -2.08
C THR A 286 -7.81 18.52 -1.12
N ARG A 287 -8.26 17.67 -0.17
CA ARG A 287 -7.42 16.96 0.80
C ARG A 287 -7.35 15.45 0.53
N SER A 288 -7.39 15.06 -0.73
CA SER A 288 -7.45 13.70 -1.24
C SER A 288 -6.11 13.24 -1.84
N LYS A 289 -6.10 12.19 -2.64
CA LYS A 289 -4.92 11.68 -3.38
C LYS A 289 -4.02 12.81 -3.89
N ALA A 290 -2.71 12.57 -3.93
CA ALA A 290 -1.65 13.50 -4.29
C ALA A 290 -1.39 14.63 -3.26
N THR A 291 -2.02 14.57 -2.09
CA THR A 291 -1.77 15.49 -0.97
C THR A 291 -1.31 14.74 0.27
N THR A 292 -0.59 15.42 1.16
CA THR A 292 -0.16 14.85 2.44
C THR A 292 -1.19 15.04 3.57
N TYR A 293 -2.43 15.41 3.24
CA TYR A 293 -3.56 15.36 4.17
C TYR A 293 -4.02 13.92 4.44
N GLU A 294 -4.77 13.72 5.54
CA GLU A 294 -5.25 12.35 5.89
C GLU A 294 -6.01 11.70 4.73
N GLY A 295 -6.89 12.44 4.04
CA GLY A 295 -7.60 11.90 2.88
C GLY A 295 -6.72 11.51 1.69
N GLY A 296 -5.45 11.92 1.69
CA GLY A 296 -4.48 11.51 0.68
C GLY A 296 -3.58 10.36 1.10
N VAL A 297 -3.35 10.19 2.42
CA VAL A 297 -2.31 9.29 2.94
C VAL A 297 -2.78 8.29 3.99
N ASN A 298 -3.88 8.53 4.71
CA ASN A 298 -4.44 7.56 5.63
C ASN A 298 -5.33 6.59 4.84
N VAL A 299 -4.92 5.33 4.79
CA VAL A 299 -5.47 4.32 3.88
C VAL A 299 -6.03 3.12 4.65
N PRO A 300 -6.95 2.35 4.06
CA PRO A 300 -7.38 1.10 4.67
C PRO A 300 -6.19 0.16 4.82
N LEU A 301 -6.10 -0.43 5.99
CA LEU A 301 -5.23 -1.56 6.31
C LEU A 301 -6.02 -2.55 7.17
N VAL A 302 -6.25 -3.72 6.63
CA VAL A 302 -6.91 -4.84 7.33
C VAL A 302 -5.99 -6.04 7.25
N VAL A 303 -5.76 -6.68 8.39
CA VAL A 303 -4.95 -7.91 8.46
C VAL A 303 -5.80 -9.03 9.04
N THR A 304 -5.90 -10.14 8.33
CA THR A 304 -6.60 -11.35 8.79
C THR A 304 -5.75 -12.59 8.58
N GLY A 305 -6.11 -13.68 9.23
CA GLY A 305 -5.39 -14.95 9.17
C GLY A 305 -4.96 -15.48 10.53
N PRO A 306 -4.01 -16.43 10.55
CA PRO A 306 -3.71 -17.22 11.76
C PRO A 306 -3.13 -16.40 12.93
N LEU A 307 -2.61 -15.21 12.67
CA LEU A 307 -2.05 -14.33 13.71
C LEU A 307 -3.11 -13.56 14.52
N VAL A 308 -4.34 -13.47 13.99
CA VAL A 308 -5.41 -12.68 14.60
C VAL A 308 -5.95 -13.38 15.85
N SER A 309 -5.67 -12.85 17.01
CA SER A 309 -6.17 -13.37 18.30
C SER A 309 -7.53 -12.80 18.68
N GLN A 310 -7.86 -11.60 18.20
CA GLN A 310 -9.06 -10.84 18.54
C GLN A 310 -9.73 -10.32 17.26
N PRO A 311 -10.48 -11.17 16.53
CA PRO A 311 -11.11 -10.77 15.28
C PRO A 311 -12.17 -9.65 15.47
N GLY A 312 -12.31 -8.82 14.44
CA GLY A 312 -13.25 -7.70 14.43
C GLY A 312 -12.85 -6.55 15.36
N THR A 313 -11.57 -6.44 15.68
CA THR A 313 -11.05 -5.35 16.52
C THR A 313 -10.28 -4.32 15.72
N GLU A 314 -9.98 -3.20 16.35
CA GLU A 314 -9.24 -2.09 15.77
C GLU A 314 -7.94 -1.85 16.52
N SER A 315 -6.91 -1.44 15.81
CA SER A 315 -5.66 -0.96 16.37
C SER A 315 -5.50 0.54 16.09
N ASP A 316 -5.12 1.28 17.13
CA ASP A 316 -4.76 2.69 17.06
C ASP A 316 -3.26 2.92 16.85
N ALA A 317 -2.48 1.87 16.62
CA ALA A 317 -1.06 1.99 16.38
C ALA A 317 -0.76 2.83 15.14
N LEU A 318 0.30 3.61 15.21
CA LEU A 318 0.81 4.39 14.08
C LEU A 318 1.60 3.47 13.15
N VAL A 319 1.02 3.16 11.99
CA VAL A 319 1.58 2.24 10.99
C VAL A 319 1.76 2.98 9.67
N HIS A 320 2.82 2.70 8.93
CA HIS A 320 3.03 3.18 7.59
C HIS A 320 3.13 2.00 6.62
N LEU A 321 2.74 2.15 5.35
CA LEU A 321 2.86 1.05 4.38
C LEU A 321 4.31 0.59 4.16
N VAL A 322 5.30 1.40 4.49
CA VAL A 322 6.70 0.97 4.55
C VAL A 322 6.90 -0.24 5.47
N ASP A 323 6.02 -0.42 6.46
CA ASP A 323 6.07 -1.48 7.49
C ASP A 323 5.66 -2.87 6.96
N VAL A 324 5.09 -2.95 5.76
CA VAL A 324 4.77 -4.21 5.09
C VAL A 324 6.04 -5.07 4.91
N PHE A 325 7.16 -4.48 4.56
CA PHE A 325 8.42 -5.19 4.35
C PHE A 325 8.89 -5.94 5.61
N ALA A 326 9.04 -5.24 6.74
CA ALA A 326 9.46 -5.87 8.00
C ALA A 326 8.39 -6.83 8.56
N THR A 327 7.11 -6.58 8.25
CA THR A 327 6.03 -7.50 8.63
C THR A 327 6.14 -8.82 7.88
N VAL A 328 6.38 -8.79 6.56
CA VAL A 328 6.59 -10.01 5.78
C VAL A 328 7.88 -10.71 6.21
N ALA A 329 8.95 -9.96 6.54
CA ALA A 329 10.17 -10.53 7.08
C ALA A 329 9.92 -11.30 8.40
N GLU A 330 9.18 -10.71 9.35
CA GLU A 330 8.82 -11.39 10.60
C GLU A 330 7.96 -12.63 10.35
N LEU A 331 6.99 -12.56 9.43
CA LEU A 331 6.15 -13.71 9.04
C LEU A 331 6.96 -14.86 8.42
N ALA A 332 8.02 -14.52 7.70
CA ALA A 332 8.93 -15.49 7.07
C ALA A 332 10.07 -15.95 7.97
N GLY A 333 10.16 -15.44 9.22
CA GLY A 333 11.24 -15.74 10.14
C GLY A 333 12.60 -15.17 9.71
N VAL A 334 12.61 -14.12 8.88
CA VAL A 334 13.83 -13.49 8.38
C VAL A 334 14.32 -12.43 9.36
N SER A 335 15.57 -12.52 9.79
CA SER A 335 16.24 -11.47 10.56
C SER A 335 16.74 -10.36 9.63
N MET A 336 16.32 -9.13 9.87
CA MET A 336 16.76 -7.98 9.06
C MET A 336 18.28 -7.72 9.15
N ASP A 337 18.95 -8.16 10.21
CA ASP A 337 20.39 -8.06 10.35
C ASP A 337 21.14 -8.99 9.38
N GLU A 338 20.47 -9.98 8.81
CA GLU A 338 21.04 -10.95 7.86
C GLU A 338 20.81 -10.56 6.40
N VAL A 339 19.84 -9.67 6.13
CA VAL A 339 19.52 -9.21 4.78
C VAL A 339 20.55 -8.19 4.31
N ALA A 340 21.39 -8.58 3.39
CA ALA A 340 22.47 -7.73 2.89
C ALA A 340 22.01 -6.80 1.77
N ASP A 341 22.45 -5.56 1.82
CA ASP A 341 22.42 -4.64 0.68
C ASP A 341 23.59 -5.01 -0.26
N GLU A 342 23.27 -5.47 -1.47
CA GLU A 342 24.29 -5.93 -2.43
C GLU A 342 25.29 -4.84 -2.83
N ARG A 343 24.93 -3.56 -2.73
CA ARG A 343 25.78 -2.40 -3.05
C ARG A 343 26.89 -2.22 -2.04
N THR A 344 26.62 -2.49 -0.77
CA THR A 344 27.51 -2.21 0.35
C THR A 344 28.09 -3.48 0.98
N GLY A 345 27.36 -4.59 0.90
CA GLY A 345 27.64 -5.84 1.61
C GLY A 345 27.34 -5.78 3.11
N GLU A 346 26.74 -4.68 3.58
CA GLU A 346 26.29 -4.48 4.96
C GLU A 346 24.78 -4.79 5.06
N PRO A 347 24.22 -4.95 6.26
CA PRO A 347 22.78 -5.12 6.43
C PRO A 347 21.98 -3.97 5.77
N VAL A 348 20.87 -4.32 5.12
CA VAL A 348 20.02 -3.33 4.46
C VAL A 348 19.45 -2.33 5.47
N VAL A 349 19.51 -1.05 5.14
CA VAL A 349 18.92 0.01 5.97
C VAL A 349 17.47 0.22 5.54
N VAL A 350 16.54 -0.15 6.40
CA VAL A 350 15.09 0.03 6.18
C VAL A 350 14.48 1.05 7.14
N ASP A 351 13.38 1.66 6.75
CA ASP A 351 12.57 2.56 7.58
C ASP A 351 11.36 1.81 8.20
N SER A 352 11.26 0.54 7.92
CA SER A 352 10.17 -0.38 8.21
C SER A 352 10.20 -0.91 9.63
N GLN A 353 9.02 -1.08 10.25
CA GLN A 353 8.80 -1.74 11.54
C GLN A 353 7.63 -2.72 11.38
N SER A 354 7.76 -3.93 11.92
CA SER A 354 6.67 -4.91 11.81
C SER A 354 5.44 -4.49 12.60
N PHE A 355 4.26 -4.67 12.01
CA PHE A 355 2.98 -4.47 12.71
C PHE A 355 2.37 -5.79 13.23
N VAL A 356 3.07 -6.91 13.16
CA VAL A 356 2.63 -8.21 13.74
C VAL A 356 2.25 -8.09 15.22
N PRO A 357 2.97 -7.33 16.09
CA PRO A 357 2.57 -7.16 17.47
C PRO A 357 1.15 -6.61 17.65
N TYR A 358 0.72 -5.69 16.76
CA TYR A 358 -0.61 -5.08 16.81
C TYR A 358 -1.70 -5.97 16.20
N VAL A 359 -1.35 -6.93 15.36
CA VAL A 359 -2.28 -7.95 14.86
C VAL A 359 -2.54 -9.00 15.97
N ARG A 360 -1.48 -9.40 16.69
CA ARG A 360 -1.58 -10.35 17.80
C ARG A 360 -2.31 -9.75 19.01
N GLU A 361 -2.00 -8.52 19.35
CA GLU A 361 -2.62 -7.80 20.47
C GLU A 361 -2.95 -6.37 20.04
N PRO A 362 -4.18 -6.12 19.51
CA PRO A 362 -4.57 -4.82 18.95
C PRO A 362 -4.51 -3.64 19.93
N SER A 363 -4.55 -3.90 21.24
CA SER A 363 -4.42 -2.89 22.28
C SER A 363 -2.96 -2.52 22.60
N THR A 364 -1.98 -3.15 21.96
CA THR A 364 -0.56 -2.82 22.15
C THR A 364 -0.30 -1.36 21.77
N PRO A 365 0.29 -0.56 22.66
CA PRO A 365 0.67 0.81 22.32
C PRO A 365 1.63 0.85 21.15
N SER A 366 1.49 1.88 20.30
CA SER A 366 2.40 2.07 19.17
C SER A 366 3.85 2.23 19.65
N GLU A 367 4.77 1.49 19.06
CA GLU A 367 6.21 1.70 19.25
C GLU A 367 6.70 2.94 18.48
N ARG A 368 6.00 3.28 17.39
CA ARG A 368 6.26 4.45 16.58
C ARG A 368 5.61 5.67 17.21
N GLU A 369 6.39 6.69 17.50
CA GLU A 369 5.90 7.96 18.04
C GLU A 369 5.39 8.90 16.95
N PHE A 370 5.92 8.77 15.71
CA PHE A 370 5.63 9.64 14.60
C PHE A 370 5.40 8.86 13.30
N LEU A 371 4.42 9.29 12.50
CA LEU A 371 4.32 8.93 11.09
C LEU A 371 4.93 10.03 10.22
N TYR A 372 5.62 9.62 9.17
CA TYR A 372 6.20 10.51 8.16
C TYR A 372 5.73 10.09 6.77
N THR A 373 5.42 11.05 5.92
CA THR A 373 5.13 10.82 4.50
C THR A 373 5.66 11.97 3.67
N GLU A 374 5.91 11.70 2.39
CA GLU A 374 6.46 12.67 1.46
C GLU A 374 5.98 12.44 0.02
N GLY A 375 6.04 13.51 -0.77
CA GLY A 375 5.88 13.48 -2.21
C GLY A 375 6.73 14.57 -2.84
N PHE A 376 7.44 14.27 -3.92
CA PHE A 376 8.33 15.22 -4.58
C PHE A 376 8.42 14.96 -6.09
N TYR A 377 8.89 15.96 -6.82
CA TYR A 377 9.24 15.93 -8.25
C TYR A 377 10.72 16.32 -8.38
N ASP A 378 11.51 15.85 -9.34
CA ASP A 378 11.29 14.70 -10.19
C ASP A 378 11.71 13.43 -9.44
N ASN A 379 11.35 12.22 -9.94
CA ASN A 379 11.92 10.99 -9.40
C ASN A 379 13.44 10.92 -9.65
N GLY A 380 14.17 10.19 -8.80
CA GLY A 380 15.63 10.06 -8.84
C GLY A 380 16.35 11.01 -7.89
N PRO A 381 17.65 11.25 -8.10
CA PRO A 381 18.43 12.16 -7.24
C PRO A 381 17.93 13.59 -7.34
N GLY A 382 17.88 14.28 -6.19
CA GLY A 382 17.51 15.71 -6.15
C GLY A 382 18.43 16.63 -6.99
N PRO A 383 18.15 17.93 -7.08
CA PRO A 383 17.20 18.67 -6.24
C PRO A 383 15.75 18.46 -6.65
N TYR A 384 14.86 18.38 -5.66
CA TYR A 384 13.44 18.13 -5.88
C TYR A 384 12.65 19.42 -6.04
N SER A 385 11.66 19.40 -6.93
CA SER A 385 10.60 20.41 -7.03
C SER A 385 9.30 19.88 -6.40
N GLU A 386 8.36 20.76 -6.07
CA GLU A 386 7.06 20.41 -5.48
C GLU A 386 7.17 19.43 -4.28
N ASP A 387 8.20 19.62 -3.46
CA ASP A 387 8.49 18.78 -2.31
C ASP A 387 7.48 19.08 -1.19
N GLN A 388 6.65 18.09 -0.86
CA GLN A 388 5.67 18.14 0.23
C GLN A 388 5.94 17.01 1.23
N LYS A 389 5.76 17.32 2.51
CA LYS A 389 5.99 16.38 3.60
C LYS A 389 4.97 16.57 4.69
N ALA A 390 4.71 15.51 5.42
CA ALA A 390 3.98 15.59 6.67
C ALA A 390 4.58 14.69 7.73
N VAL A 391 4.48 15.14 8.97
CA VAL A 391 4.75 14.36 10.18
C VAL A 391 3.54 14.51 11.10
N ARG A 392 3.09 13.41 11.69
CA ARG A 392 2.09 13.41 12.76
C ARG A 392 2.53 12.57 13.96
N ASN A 393 2.00 12.94 15.11
CA ASN A 393 1.85 12.07 16.27
C ASN A 393 0.36 11.71 16.47
N ASP A 394 -0.03 11.29 17.65
CA ASP A 394 -1.43 10.93 17.96
C ASP A 394 -2.41 12.10 17.85
N THR A 395 -1.98 13.32 18.14
CA THR A 395 -2.85 14.47 18.34
C THR A 395 -2.65 15.60 17.35
N HIS A 396 -1.48 15.73 16.76
CA HIS A 396 -1.13 16.86 15.87
C HIS A 396 -0.42 16.41 14.60
N LYS A 397 -0.44 17.30 13.62
CA LYS A 397 0.21 17.10 12.30
C LYS A 397 0.83 18.39 11.80
N VAL A 398 2.04 18.29 11.28
CA VAL A 398 2.69 19.34 10.50
C VAL A 398 2.71 18.92 9.03
N ILE A 399 2.26 19.80 8.16
CA ILE A 399 2.40 19.69 6.70
C ILE A 399 3.33 20.81 6.23
N GLN A 400 4.36 20.44 5.49
CA GLN A 400 5.29 21.38 4.86
C GLN A 400 5.27 21.18 3.34
N VAL A 401 5.04 22.29 2.63
CA VAL A 401 5.21 22.37 1.17
C VAL A 401 6.32 23.36 0.89
N ILE A 402 7.45 22.88 0.37
CA ILE A 402 8.64 23.70 0.17
C ILE A 402 8.34 24.88 -0.78
N GLY A 403 8.71 26.09 -0.33
CA GLY A 403 8.50 27.33 -1.07
C GLY A 403 7.07 27.89 -1.01
N VAL A 404 6.16 27.22 -0.27
CA VAL A 404 4.77 27.66 -0.12
C VAL A 404 4.45 27.97 1.33
N ASP A 405 4.36 26.96 2.21
CA ASP A 405 3.76 27.11 3.53
C ASP A 405 4.13 25.96 4.47
N THR A 406 4.07 26.23 5.78
CA THR A 406 4.06 25.21 6.84
C THR A 406 2.77 25.36 7.62
N ARG A 407 1.99 24.28 7.71
CA ARG A 407 0.70 24.24 8.40
C ARG A 407 0.74 23.27 9.54
N PHE A 408 0.13 23.66 10.65
CA PHE A 408 0.03 22.87 11.86
C PHE A 408 -1.43 22.62 12.21
N TYR A 409 -1.77 21.37 12.52
CA TYR A 409 -3.13 20.94 12.75
C TYR A 409 -3.22 20.18 14.08
N GLU A 410 -4.38 20.25 14.71
CA GLU A 410 -4.80 19.41 15.81
C GLU A 410 -5.94 18.52 15.34
N PHE A 411 -5.83 17.21 15.54
CA PHE A 411 -6.83 16.27 15.06
C PHE A 411 -8.14 16.33 15.82
N VAL A 412 -9.24 16.28 15.08
CA VAL A 412 -10.57 15.96 15.60
C VAL A 412 -10.83 14.48 15.32
N GLY A 413 -10.60 13.63 16.32
CA GLY A 413 -10.57 12.20 16.11
C GLY A 413 -9.25 11.71 15.50
N TYR A 414 -9.29 10.75 14.60
CA TYR A 414 -8.08 10.16 14.02
C TYR A 414 -7.80 10.57 12.56
N PHE A 415 -8.76 11.21 11.90
CA PHE A 415 -8.72 11.49 10.45
C PHE A 415 -8.92 12.98 10.09
N ASP A 416 -9.71 13.75 10.85
CA ASP A 416 -10.03 15.13 10.52
C ASP A 416 -8.97 16.09 11.06
N GLU A 417 -8.21 16.73 10.18
CA GLU A 417 -7.24 17.78 10.54
C GLU A 417 -7.91 19.12 10.91
N GLY A 418 -9.19 19.33 10.59
CA GLY A 418 -9.85 20.60 10.79
C GLY A 418 -9.18 21.77 10.06
N GLU A 419 -9.24 22.96 10.67
CA GLU A 419 -8.56 24.16 10.17
C GLU A 419 -7.15 24.27 10.74
N PRO A 420 -6.18 24.84 10.00
CA PRO A 420 -4.83 25.01 10.52
C PRO A 420 -4.80 25.95 11.72
N LEU A 421 -4.01 25.58 12.73
CA LEU A 421 -3.82 26.39 13.93
C LEU A 421 -3.03 27.67 13.60
N VAL A 422 -3.38 28.74 14.31
CA VAL A 422 -2.68 30.05 14.20
C VAL A 422 -1.39 29.97 15.02
N LEU A 423 -0.23 29.94 14.35
CA LEU A 423 1.07 29.69 14.97
C LEU A 423 1.45 30.71 16.07
N ASP A 424 0.98 31.95 15.95
CA ASP A 424 1.22 33.03 16.97
C ASP A 424 0.31 32.92 18.21
N ALA A 425 -0.63 31.96 18.23
CA ALA A 425 -1.65 31.83 19.28
C ALA A 425 -1.74 30.40 19.88
N LEU A 426 -0.69 29.60 19.75
CA LEU A 426 -0.63 28.23 20.26
C LEU A 426 -0.62 28.20 21.80
N THR A 427 -1.25 27.17 22.36
CA THR A 427 -1.07 26.80 23.76
C THR A 427 0.35 26.26 24.02
N PRO A 428 0.83 26.19 25.28
CA PRO A 428 2.12 25.58 25.57
C PRO A 428 2.23 24.11 25.10
N GLU A 429 1.15 23.35 25.18
CA GLU A 429 1.09 21.96 24.72
C GLU A 429 1.20 21.87 23.19
N GLN A 430 0.44 22.70 22.47
CA GLN A 430 0.52 22.79 21.00
C GLN A 430 1.90 23.26 20.53
N THR A 431 2.53 24.21 21.28
CA THR A 431 3.89 24.68 20.97
C THR A 431 4.90 23.52 21.11
N ALA A 432 4.84 22.77 22.21
CA ALA A 432 5.71 21.62 22.42
C ALA A 432 5.53 20.56 21.31
N SER A 433 4.28 20.25 20.97
CA SER A 433 3.99 19.29 19.89
C SER A 433 4.49 19.77 18.52
N LEU A 434 4.38 21.08 18.22
CA LEU A 434 4.93 21.65 16.99
C LEU A 434 6.45 21.55 16.96
N GLU A 435 7.13 21.82 18.08
CA GLU A 435 8.58 21.70 18.22
C GLU A 435 9.02 20.23 17.98
N ASP A 436 8.35 19.25 18.59
CA ASP A 436 8.65 17.82 18.45
C ASP A 436 8.45 17.34 17.01
N LEU A 437 7.31 17.69 16.38
CA LEU A 437 7.02 17.31 14.99
C LEU A 437 7.98 17.97 13.98
N THR A 438 8.39 19.21 14.24
CA THR A 438 9.36 19.91 13.41
C THR A 438 10.75 19.30 13.56
N ALA A 439 11.16 18.94 14.78
CA ALA A 439 12.41 18.24 15.03
C ALA A 439 12.45 16.87 14.34
N GLU A 440 11.34 16.10 14.37
CA GLU A 440 11.25 14.84 13.66
C GLU A 440 11.32 15.06 12.14
N MET A 441 10.63 16.07 11.60
CA MET A 441 10.74 16.42 10.17
C MET A 441 12.19 16.70 9.76
N ASP A 442 12.92 17.49 10.57
CA ASP A 442 14.31 17.84 10.33
C ASP A 442 15.22 16.61 10.43
N ARG A 443 14.95 15.72 11.38
CA ARG A 443 15.66 14.45 11.52
C ARG A 443 15.47 13.58 10.27
N ARG A 444 14.22 13.42 9.81
CA ARG A 444 13.92 12.66 8.57
C ARG A 444 14.60 13.28 7.35
N ASN A 445 14.57 14.61 7.22
CA ASN A 445 15.27 15.30 6.14
C ASN A 445 16.79 15.06 6.12
N ALA A 446 17.41 14.85 7.29
CA ALA A 446 18.83 14.58 7.41
C ALA A 446 19.20 13.10 7.18
N GLU A 447 18.34 12.18 7.58
CA GLU A 447 18.56 10.72 7.54
C GLU A 447 18.13 10.07 6.22
N LEU A 448 17.02 10.57 5.64
CA LEU A 448 16.49 10.06 4.39
C LEU A 448 17.26 10.70 3.23
N VAL A 449 18.32 10.07 2.82
CA VAL A 449 19.18 10.53 1.72
C VAL A 449 19.13 9.48 0.60
N PHE A 450 19.06 9.98 -0.62
CA PHE A 450 19.23 9.17 -1.82
C PHE A 450 20.63 8.55 -1.82
N ASP A 451 20.72 7.23 -1.91
CA ASP A 451 21.97 6.48 -1.72
C ASP A 451 22.31 5.53 -2.89
N HIS A 452 21.78 5.82 -4.10
CA HIS A 452 22.09 5.12 -5.38
C HIS A 452 23.12 5.81 -6.24
#